data_d7d172808ebe355c7b0cbae4f5019c5d
#
_entry.id   d7d172808ebe355c7b0cbae4f5019c5d
#
_cell.length_a   1.000
_cell.length_b   1.000
_cell.length_c   1.000
_cell.angle_alpha   90.00
_cell.angle_beta   90.00
_cell.angle_gamma   90.00
#
_symmetry.space_group_name_H-M   'P 1'
#
loop_
_entity.id
_entity.type
_entity.pdbx_description
1 polymer ?
#
loop_
_entity_poly.entity_id
_entity_poly.type
_entity_poly.pdbx_seq_one_letter_code
_entity_poly.pdbx_strand_id
1 'polypeptide(L)'
;VEEDGLSFDAVCEKIETLTGVNLSLRPAELMITLAGIGPGDADMMTVRLKEALAEADLVLGAKRLIEAVTPKLEKEALYLPDKILTWLKEKSRQYAVHEKLKVVILFSGDIGFYSGWSKVRICLQEALQKGILHGTLQSIPGISSIQMMAAACGVSWENAGIYSIHGKTDTGGWQAEVLHRLHENGRLFLLVSGAEDIRKLGALFSDKENCRITVGYQLSYPQQKLMVLTPEACRETEQEGLYVVMIEKEEQKANEECAEQGKRREQETQEEPATL
;
A
#
# COMPACT_ATOMS: atom_id res chain seq x y z
N VAL A 1 8.26 -37.39 -24.14
CA VAL A 1 9.59 -37.95 -23.89
C VAL A 1 9.43 -39.25 -23.08
N GLU A 2 8.65 -40.21 -23.60
CA GLU A 2 8.45 -41.52 -22.98
C GLU A 2 8.59 -42.66 -24.01
N GLU A 3 9.15 -42.40 -25.18
CA GLU A 3 9.24 -43.45 -26.19
C GLU A 3 10.28 -44.51 -25.86
N ASP A 4 11.22 -44.26 -24.95
CA ASP A 4 12.28 -45.22 -24.60
C ASP A 4 12.25 -45.74 -23.16
N GLY A 5 11.20 -45.42 -22.38
CA GLY A 5 11.07 -45.90 -20.98
C GLY A 5 12.11 -45.36 -19.99
N LEU A 6 12.86 -44.31 -20.34
CA LEU A 6 13.82 -43.66 -19.47
C LEU A 6 13.12 -42.64 -18.60
N SER A 7 13.43 -42.62 -17.31
CA SER A 7 12.98 -41.54 -16.39
C SER A 7 13.57 -40.20 -16.84
N PHE A 8 12.92 -39.09 -16.47
CA PHE A 8 13.43 -37.75 -16.76
C PHE A 8 14.87 -37.55 -16.25
N ASP A 9 15.17 -38.06 -15.07
CA ASP A 9 16.53 -37.98 -14.47
C ASP A 9 17.55 -38.77 -15.33
N ALA A 10 17.20 -39.95 -15.84
CA ALA A 10 18.06 -40.71 -16.72
C ALA A 10 18.30 -40.01 -18.08
N VAL A 11 17.31 -39.27 -18.57
CA VAL A 11 17.46 -38.43 -19.79
C VAL A 11 18.38 -37.25 -19.50
N CYS A 12 18.23 -36.57 -18.36
CA CYS A 12 19.11 -35.48 -17.93
C CYS A 12 20.56 -35.94 -17.78
N GLU A 13 20.78 -37.08 -17.12
CA GLU A 13 22.12 -37.67 -16.95
C GLU A 13 22.79 -38.01 -18.28
N LYS A 14 22.01 -38.51 -19.24
CA LYS A 14 22.48 -38.82 -20.58
C LYS A 14 22.85 -37.55 -21.36
N ILE A 15 22.07 -36.47 -21.24
CA ILE A 15 22.35 -35.17 -21.86
C ILE A 15 23.58 -34.54 -21.21
N GLU A 16 23.73 -34.59 -19.89
CA GLU A 16 24.91 -34.11 -19.18
C GLU A 16 26.20 -34.81 -19.63
N THR A 17 26.09 -36.15 -19.80
CA THR A 17 27.23 -36.97 -20.28
C THR A 17 27.60 -36.62 -21.72
N LEU A 18 26.62 -36.35 -22.58
CA LEU A 18 26.85 -36.09 -24.01
C LEU A 18 27.28 -34.65 -24.29
N THR A 19 26.84 -33.68 -23.48
CA THR A 19 26.98 -32.25 -23.75
C THR A 19 27.98 -31.56 -22.78
N GLY A 20 28.35 -32.21 -21.67
CA GLY A 20 29.12 -31.62 -20.58
C GLY A 20 28.36 -30.53 -19.80
N VAL A 21 27.09 -30.36 -20.10
CA VAL A 21 26.22 -29.38 -19.40
C VAL A 21 25.59 -30.06 -18.20
N ASN A 22 25.94 -29.64 -16.99
CA ASN A 22 25.35 -30.14 -15.77
C ASN A 22 23.93 -29.56 -15.58
N LEU A 23 22.89 -30.33 -15.96
CA LEU A 23 21.48 -29.94 -15.87
C LEU A 23 20.99 -29.92 -14.44
N SER A 24 21.55 -30.71 -13.54
CA SER A 24 21.20 -30.76 -12.12
C SER A 24 21.60 -29.47 -11.37
N LEU A 25 22.45 -28.62 -11.98
CA LEU A 25 22.83 -27.33 -11.44
C LEU A 25 21.96 -26.14 -11.89
N ARG A 26 20.97 -26.37 -12.75
CA ARG A 26 20.08 -25.29 -13.15
C ARG A 26 19.13 -24.97 -11.99
N PRO A 27 18.95 -23.68 -11.67
CA PRO A 27 17.97 -23.26 -10.65
C PRO A 27 16.54 -23.59 -11.10
N ALA A 28 15.66 -23.86 -10.14
CA ALA A 28 14.23 -24.03 -10.40
C ALA A 28 13.62 -22.76 -11.02
N GLU A 29 12.54 -22.95 -11.80
CA GLU A 29 11.77 -21.85 -12.38
C GLU A 29 10.94 -21.15 -11.29
N LEU A 30 11.05 -19.83 -11.16
CA LEU A 30 10.33 -19.04 -10.18
C LEU A 30 9.07 -18.40 -10.79
N MET A 31 7.91 -18.64 -10.19
CA MET A 31 6.66 -17.94 -10.48
C MET A 31 6.45 -16.86 -9.41
N ILE A 32 6.98 -15.67 -9.64
CA ILE A 32 7.02 -14.59 -8.64
C ILE A 32 5.78 -13.72 -8.76
N THR A 33 5.04 -13.58 -7.66
CA THR A 33 3.89 -12.70 -7.53
C THR A 33 4.19 -11.60 -6.52
N LEU A 34 4.21 -10.34 -6.96
CA LEU A 34 4.29 -9.16 -6.10
C LEU A 34 2.88 -8.71 -5.74
N ALA A 35 2.52 -8.68 -4.47
CA ALA A 35 1.12 -8.49 -4.09
C ALA A 35 0.93 -7.48 -2.95
N GLY A 36 -0.07 -6.60 -3.09
CA GLY A 36 -0.58 -5.76 -2.02
C GLY A 36 -1.51 -6.55 -1.11
N ILE A 37 -1.18 -6.63 0.20
CA ILE A 37 -1.98 -7.40 1.16
C ILE A 37 -3.28 -6.70 1.56
N GLY A 38 -3.44 -5.42 1.21
CA GLY A 38 -4.55 -4.61 1.67
C GLY A 38 -4.26 -3.89 2.99
N PRO A 39 -5.28 -3.29 3.63
CA PRO A 39 -5.10 -2.41 4.79
C PRO A 39 -4.82 -3.13 6.10
N GLY A 40 -5.04 -4.45 6.16
CA GLY A 40 -4.70 -5.25 7.34
C GLY A 40 -5.66 -6.39 7.65
N ASP A 41 -6.96 -6.20 7.48
CA ASP A 41 -7.96 -7.25 7.66
C ASP A 41 -7.87 -8.28 6.52
N ALA A 42 -7.90 -9.56 6.88
CA ALA A 42 -7.87 -10.67 5.92
C ALA A 42 -9.07 -10.65 4.95
N ASP A 43 -10.23 -10.11 5.37
CA ASP A 43 -11.40 -9.99 4.52
C ASP A 43 -11.27 -8.87 3.47
N MET A 44 -10.32 -7.96 3.68
CA MET A 44 -9.95 -6.92 2.71
C MET A 44 -8.87 -7.37 1.71
N MET A 45 -8.35 -8.59 1.82
CA MET A 45 -7.49 -9.18 0.79
C MET A 45 -8.30 -9.46 -0.47
N THR A 46 -7.73 -9.15 -1.64
CA THR A 46 -8.37 -9.54 -2.91
C THR A 46 -8.48 -11.05 -3.02
N VAL A 47 -9.53 -11.54 -3.69
CA VAL A 47 -9.71 -12.99 -3.95
C VAL A 47 -8.47 -13.55 -4.65
N ARG A 48 -7.93 -12.82 -5.64
CA ARG A 48 -6.75 -13.24 -6.38
C ARG A 48 -5.50 -13.39 -5.51
N LEU A 49 -5.34 -12.55 -4.47
CA LEU A 49 -4.25 -12.72 -3.51
C LEU A 49 -4.47 -13.95 -2.62
N LYS A 50 -5.70 -14.17 -2.15
CA LYS A 50 -6.03 -15.37 -1.36
C LYS A 50 -5.75 -16.67 -2.13
N GLU A 51 -6.09 -16.71 -3.41
CA GLU A 51 -5.77 -17.82 -4.33
C GLU A 51 -4.24 -17.99 -4.49
N ALA A 52 -3.52 -16.90 -4.79
CA ALA A 52 -2.08 -16.95 -4.94
C ALA A 52 -1.35 -17.44 -3.66
N LEU A 53 -1.84 -17.04 -2.47
CA LEU A 53 -1.31 -17.50 -1.18
C LEU A 53 -1.64 -18.98 -0.91
N ALA A 54 -2.82 -19.46 -1.34
CA ALA A 54 -3.20 -20.87 -1.18
C ALA A 54 -2.32 -21.81 -2.00
N GLU A 55 -1.80 -21.31 -3.13
CA GLU A 55 -0.95 -22.06 -4.06
C GLU A 55 0.55 -21.79 -3.85
N ALA A 56 0.93 -20.86 -2.98
CA ALA A 56 2.31 -20.46 -2.79
C ALA A 56 3.12 -21.53 -2.05
N ASP A 57 4.37 -21.72 -2.48
CA ASP A 57 5.37 -22.50 -1.76
C ASP A 57 6.12 -21.61 -0.76
N LEU A 58 6.39 -20.36 -1.14
CA LEU A 58 7.22 -19.41 -0.40
C LEU A 58 6.52 -18.05 -0.29
N VAL A 59 6.60 -17.42 0.90
CA VAL A 59 6.07 -16.07 1.14
C VAL A 59 7.15 -15.17 1.73
N LEU A 60 7.38 -14.02 1.10
CA LEU A 60 8.31 -12.98 1.54
C LEU A 60 7.56 -11.70 1.88
N GLY A 61 8.16 -10.87 2.72
CA GLY A 61 7.61 -9.55 3.06
C GLY A 61 8.13 -9.03 4.39
N ALA A 62 7.68 -7.86 4.81
CA ALA A 62 7.95 -7.38 6.15
C ALA A 62 7.31 -8.32 7.19
N LYS A 63 7.95 -8.50 8.35
CA LYS A 63 7.55 -9.44 9.40
C LYS A 63 6.04 -9.38 9.70
N ARG A 64 5.50 -8.18 9.91
CA ARG A 64 4.07 -7.96 10.17
C ARG A 64 3.16 -8.53 9.07
N LEU A 65 3.58 -8.45 7.79
CA LEU A 65 2.76 -8.89 6.66
C LEU A 65 2.74 -10.41 6.52
N ILE A 66 3.89 -11.06 6.70
CA ILE A 66 3.99 -12.52 6.63
C ILE A 66 3.35 -13.21 7.84
N GLU A 67 3.28 -12.54 8.99
CA GLU A 67 2.56 -13.04 10.17
C GLU A 67 1.04 -13.01 9.97
N ALA A 68 0.52 -12.13 9.12
CA ALA A 68 -0.91 -12.03 8.82
C ALA A 68 -1.44 -13.13 7.89
N VAL A 69 -0.57 -13.93 7.27
CA VAL A 69 -0.97 -15.03 6.38
C VAL A 69 -0.85 -16.40 7.05
N THR A 70 -1.47 -17.42 6.46
CA THR A 70 -1.59 -18.77 7.05
C THR A 70 -0.26 -19.37 7.49
N PRO A 71 -0.19 -20.07 8.64
CA PRO A 71 1.06 -20.59 9.22
C PRO A 71 1.75 -21.73 8.44
N LYS A 72 1.07 -22.36 7.49
CA LYS A 72 1.57 -23.55 6.75
C LYS A 72 2.61 -23.25 5.65
N LEU A 73 2.84 -21.97 5.31
CA LEU A 73 3.76 -21.59 4.25
C LEU A 73 5.17 -21.38 4.79
N GLU A 74 6.18 -21.70 4.00
CA GLU A 74 7.54 -21.24 4.29
C GLU A 74 7.62 -19.72 4.13
N LYS A 75 8.05 -19.04 5.19
CA LYS A 75 8.02 -17.57 5.30
C LYS A 75 9.39 -17.01 5.60
N GLU A 76 9.74 -15.90 4.94
CA GLU A 76 10.98 -15.20 5.21
C GLU A 76 10.75 -13.68 5.31
N ALA A 77 11.26 -13.06 6.37
CA ALA A 77 11.07 -11.63 6.65
C ALA A 77 12.06 -10.77 5.85
N LEU A 78 11.78 -10.62 4.55
CA LEU A 78 12.61 -9.85 3.62
C LEU A 78 11.78 -8.79 2.90
N TYR A 79 12.30 -7.55 2.82
CA TYR A 79 11.65 -6.43 2.14
C TYR A 79 12.62 -5.55 1.32
N LEU A 80 13.94 -5.72 1.48
CA LEU A 80 14.94 -5.01 0.70
C LEU A 80 15.20 -5.74 -0.63
N PRO A 81 15.23 -5.03 -1.78
CA PRO A 81 15.37 -5.64 -3.11
C PRO A 81 16.56 -6.59 -3.23
N ASP A 82 17.75 -6.15 -2.82
CA ASP A 82 18.99 -6.95 -2.92
C ASP A 82 18.94 -8.21 -2.04
N LYS A 83 18.34 -8.11 -0.86
CA LYS A 83 18.18 -9.25 0.05
C LYS A 83 17.20 -10.27 -0.52
N ILE A 84 16.07 -9.80 -1.08
CA ILE A 84 15.09 -10.64 -1.78
C ILE A 84 15.78 -11.36 -2.96
N LEU A 85 16.50 -10.63 -3.81
CA LEU A 85 17.20 -11.21 -4.96
C LEU A 85 18.21 -12.27 -4.55
N THR A 86 19.06 -11.97 -3.56
CA THR A 86 20.05 -12.93 -3.06
C THR A 86 19.39 -14.19 -2.55
N TRP A 87 18.35 -14.03 -1.72
CA TRP A 87 17.63 -15.16 -1.14
C TRP A 87 16.94 -16.02 -2.22
N LEU A 88 16.25 -15.39 -3.19
CA LEU A 88 15.60 -16.12 -4.28
C LEU A 88 16.61 -16.90 -5.13
N LYS A 89 17.79 -16.32 -5.40
CA LYS A 89 18.87 -16.97 -6.12
C LYS A 89 19.42 -18.20 -5.37
N GLU A 90 19.57 -18.12 -4.06
CA GLU A 90 20.03 -19.23 -3.24
C GLU A 90 18.94 -20.31 -3.12
N LYS A 91 17.69 -19.87 -2.88
CA LYS A 91 16.55 -20.75 -2.71
C LYS A 91 16.24 -21.55 -3.97
N SER A 92 16.24 -20.93 -5.15
CA SER A 92 15.96 -21.61 -6.43
C SER A 92 16.95 -22.74 -6.74
N ARG A 93 18.18 -22.68 -6.21
CA ARG A 93 19.21 -23.72 -6.38
C ARG A 93 19.02 -24.94 -5.48
N GLN A 94 18.16 -24.83 -4.45
CA GLN A 94 17.88 -25.93 -3.51
C GLN A 94 16.80 -26.89 -4.05
N TYR A 95 16.12 -26.50 -5.13
CA TYR A 95 15.04 -27.27 -5.74
C TYR A 95 15.46 -27.86 -7.08
N ALA A 96 14.81 -28.94 -7.49
CA ALA A 96 15.12 -29.60 -8.75
C ALA A 96 14.82 -28.71 -9.96
N VAL A 97 15.59 -28.89 -11.02
CA VAL A 97 15.54 -28.12 -12.28
C VAL A 97 14.14 -28.05 -12.93
N HIS A 98 13.35 -29.08 -12.75
CA HIS A 98 12.00 -29.19 -13.31
C HIS A 98 10.89 -28.69 -12.37
N GLU A 99 11.24 -28.26 -11.16
CA GLU A 99 10.27 -27.72 -10.22
C GLU A 99 9.98 -26.24 -10.50
N LYS A 100 8.71 -25.88 -10.33
CA LYS A 100 8.25 -24.50 -10.37
C LYS A 100 7.92 -24.05 -8.97
N LEU A 101 8.60 -23.01 -8.50
CA LEU A 101 8.39 -22.44 -7.19
C LEU A 101 7.47 -21.22 -7.28
N LYS A 102 6.33 -21.29 -6.64
CA LYS A 102 5.37 -20.19 -6.51
C LYS A 102 5.75 -19.31 -5.32
N VAL A 103 6.24 -18.12 -5.60
CA VAL A 103 6.70 -17.17 -4.60
C VAL A 103 5.77 -15.96 -4.54
N VAL A 104 5.24 -15.66 -3.37
CA VAL A 104 4.45 -14.44 -3.13
C VAL A 104 5.26 -13.47 -2.29
N ILE A 105 5.44 -12.24 -2.79
CA ILE A 105 6.12 -11.16 -2.06
C ILE A 105 5.07 -10.12 -1.68
N LEU A 106 4.89 -9.91 -0.38
CA LEU A 106 3.83 -9.07 0.18
C LEU A 106 4.29 -7.64 0.43
N PHE A 107 3.45 -6.70 0.04
CA PHE A 107 3.58 -5.27 0.31
C PHE A 107 2.35 -4.76 1.08
N SER A 108 2.53 -3.75 1.91
CA SER A 108 1.44 -3.13 2.68
C SER A 108 0.50 -2.35 1.77
N GLY A 109 -0.80 -2.45 2.00
CA GLY A 109 -1.82 -1.72 1.25
C GLY A 109 -1.86 -2.13 -0.22
N ASP A 110 -1.84 -1.13 -1.11
CA ASP A 110 -1.68 -1.29 -2.55
C ASP A 110 -0.20 -1.22 -2.97
N ILE A 111 0.18 -2.04 -3.93
CA ILE A 111 1.56 -2.12 -4.42
C ILE A 111 2.07 -0.83 -5.06
N GLY A 112 1.20 -0.10 -5.76
CA GLY A 112 1.55 1.15 -6.46
C GLY A 112 1.62 2.37 -5.55
N PHE A 113 1.33 2.22 -4.23
CA PHE A 113 1.12 3.34 -3.34
C PHE A 113 2.12 3.36 -2.17
N TYR A 114 3.29 3.99 -2.36
CA TYR A 114 4.36 4.14 -1.36
C TYR A 114 4.81 2.82 -0.67
N SER A 115 4.70 1.69 -1.36
CA SER A 115 4.91 0.36 -0.78
C SER A 115 6.32 -0.21 -0.94
N GLY A 116 7.21 0.45 -1.68
CA GLY A 116 8.51 -0.10 -2.05
C GLY A 116 8.49 -1.11 -3.20
N TRP A 117 7.30 -1.50 -3.69
CA TRP A 117 7.11 -2.46 -4.78
C TRP A 117 7.89 -2.12 -6.05
N SER A 118 7.92 -0.85 -6.47
CA SER A 118 8.59 -0.44 -7.71
C SER A 118 10.07 -0.79 -7.71
N LYS A 119 10.77 -0.60 -6.58
CA LYS A 119 12.19 -0.94 -6.43
C LYS A 119 12.41 -2.45 -6.51
N VAL A 120 11.59 -3.24 -5.82
CA VAL A 120 11.67 -4.71 -5.87
C VAL A 120 11.35 -5.21 -7.28
N ARG A 121 10.29 -4.68 -7.91
CA ARG A 121 9.91 -5.05 -9.27
C ARG A 121 11.02 -4.80 -10.28
N ILE A 122 11.64 -3.62 -10.26
CA ILE A 122 12.75 -3.27 -11.16
C ILE A 122 13.93 -4.24 -10.95
N CYS A 123 14.34 -4.46 -9.70
CA CYS A 123 15.44 -5.35 -9.35
C CYS A 123 15.20 -6.78 -9.86
N LEU A 124 14.02 -7.35 -9.62
CA LEU A 124 13.69 -8.71 -10.05
C LEU A 124 13.49 -8.82 -11.58
N GLN A 125 12.90 -7.81 -12.21
CA GLN A 125 12.76 -7.77 -13.66
C GLN A 125 14.12 -7.75 -14.37
N GLU A 126 15.05 -6.94 -13.87
CA GLU A 126 16.43 -6.93 -14.40
C GLU A 126 17.14 -8.28 -14.18
N ALA A 127 16.96 -8.91 -13.02
CA ALA A 127 17.56 -10.21 -12.73
C ALA A 127 17.02 -11.30 -13.67
N LEU A 128 15.73 -11.30 -13.99
CA LEU A 128 15.12 -12.19 -14.98
C LEU A 128 15.67 -11.91 -16.39
N GLN A 129 15.74 -10.66 -16.81
CA GLN A 129 16.28 -10.27 -18.13
C GLN A 129 17.75 -10.65 -18.33
N LYS A 130 18.53 -10.55 -17.26
CA LYS A 130 19.96 -10.92 -17.26
C LYS A 130 20.20 -12.43 -17.08
N GLY A 131 19.17 -13.25 -16.93
CA GLY A 131 19.28 -14.70 -16.68
C GLY A 131 19.87 -15.05 -15.30
N ILE A 132 19.88 -14.10 -14.34
CA ILE A 132 20.30 -14.35 -12.94
C ILE A 132 19.23 -15.16 -12.20
N LEU A 133 17.96 -14.89 -12.50
CA LEU A 133 16.82 -15.69 -12.10
C LEU A 133 16.12 -16.23 -13.37
N HIS A 134 15.46 -17.38 -13.24
CA HIS A 134 14.63 -17.96 -14.28
C HIS A 134 13.17 -17.99 -13.82
N GLY A 135 12.22 -17.56 -14.67
CA GLY A 135 10.82 -17.61 -14.33
C GLY A 135 10.02 -16.42 -14.81
N THR A 136 8.90 -16.17 -14.14
CA THR A 136 7.92 -15.12 -14.47
C THR A 136 7.70 -14.18 -13.29
N LEU A 137 7.30 -12.95 -13.60
CA LEU A 137 6.99 -11.91 -12.62
C LEU A 137 5.63 -11.30 -12.92
N GLN A 138 4.71 -11.36 -11.97
CA GLN A 138 3.39 -10.72 -12.05
C GLN A 138 3.11 -9.85 -10.82
N SER A 139 2.05 -9.03 -10.89
CA SER A 139 1.64 -8.15 -9.80
C SER A 139 0.15 -8.25 -9.54
N ILE A 140 -0.24 -8.22 -8.27
CA ILE A 140 -1.62 -8.18 -7.79
C ILE A 140 -1.80 -6.90 -6.95
N PRO A 141 -2.73 -6.00 -7.32
CA PRO A 141 -3.01 -4.80 -6.52
C PRO A 141 -3.67 -5.17 -5.19
N GLY A 142 -3.62 -4.23 -4.23
CA GLY A 142 -4.32 -4.31 -2.96
C GLY A 142 -5.16 -3.07 -2.70
N ILE A 143 -5.93 -3.07 -1.62
CA ILE A 143 -6.69 -1.90 -1.16
C ILE A 143 -5.75 -1.02 -0.32
N SER A 144 -5.63 0.26 -0.66
CA SER A 144 -4.80 1.20 0.10
C SER A 144 -5.55 1.74 1.33
N SER A 145 -4.79 2.21 2.33
CA SER A 145 -5.36 2.90 3.49
C SER A 145 -6.07 4.21 3.12
N ILE A 146 -5.71 4.84 1.99
CA ILE A 146 -6.40 6.03 1.48
C ILE A 146 -7.82 5.68 1.03
N GLN A 147 -8.00 4.59 0.28
CA GLN A 147 -9.32 4.11 -0.12
C GLN A 147 -10.19 3.78 1.10
N MET A 148 -9.59 3.13 2.11
CA MET A 148 -10.28 2.85 3.38
C MET A 148 -10.69 4.14 4.11
N MET A 149 -9.77 5.12 4.19
CA MET A 149 -10.05 6.40 4.83
C MET A 149 -11.15 7.17 4.11
N ALA A 150 -11.08 7.26 2.79
CA ALA A 150 -12.09 7.95 1.97
C ALA A 150 -13.47 7.32 2.15
N ALA A 151 -13.55 5.98 2.11
CA ALA A 151 -14.80 5.26 2.34
C ALA A 151 -15.33 5.46 3.76
N ALA A 152 -14.48 5.41 4.79
CA ALA A 152 -14.87 5.65 6.18
C ALA A 152 -15.38 7.07 6.43
N CYS A 153 -14.82 8.06 5.71
CA CYS A 153 -15.26 9.46 5.77
C CYS A 153 -16.45 9.77 4.86
N GLY A 154 -16.87 8.85 3.99
CA GLY A 154 -17.94 9.09 3.01
C GLY A 154 -17.59 10.13 1.95
N VAL A 155 -16.30 10.23 1.56
CA VAL A 155 -15.81 11.24 0.61
C VAL A 155 -15.14 10.61 -0.60
N SER A 156 -15.18 11.30 -1.75
CA SER A 156 -14.35 10.95 -2.90
C SER A 156 -12.90 11.40 -2.68
N TRP A 157 -11.96 10.60 -3.18
CA TRP A 157 -10.53 10.91 -3.20
C TRP A 157 -10.02 11.31 -4.59
N GLU A 158 -10.92 11.38 -5.58
CA GLU A 158 -10.60 11.61 -7.00
C GLU A 158 -9.79 12.89 -7.23
N ASN A 159 -10.20 14.00 -6.59
CA ASN A 159 -9.55 15.31 -6.73
C ASN A 159 -8.73 15.70 -5.49
N ALA A 160 -8.47 14.76 -4.59
CA ALA A 160 -7.69 15.03 -3.38
C ALA A 160 -6.19 14.99 -3.65
N GLY A 161 -5.45 15.83 -2.96
CA GLY A 161 -4.02 15.68 -2.84
C GLY A 161 -3.68 14.39 -2.07
N ILE A 162 -2.60 13.72 -2.47
CA ILE A 162 -2.12 12.53 -1.79
C ILE A 162 -0.62 12.69 -1.54
N TYR A 163 -0.18 12.48 -0.30
CA TYR A 163 1.22 12.60 0.02
C TYR A 163 1.62 11.65 1.16
N SER A 164 2.88 11.25 1.20
CA SER A 164 3.44 10.47 2.29
C SER A 164 4.52 11.28 2.99
N ILE A 165 4.34 11.49 4.28
CA ILE A 165 5.36 12.04 5.18
C ILE A 165 6.09 10.92 5.94
N HIS A 166 5.71 9.65 5.74
CA HIS A 166 6.33 8.49 6.33
C HIS A 166 7.85 8.47 6.08
N GLY A 167 8.64 8.53 7.16
CA GLY A 167 10.10 8.57 7.08
C GLY A 167 10.69 9.87 6.51
N LYS A 168 9.90 10.95 6.38
CA LYS A 168 10.37 12.23 5.81
C LYS A 168 10.35 13.38 6.81
N THR A 169 9.76 13.22 7.96
CA THR A 169 9.56 14.33 8.92
C THR A 169 10.85 14.88 9.51
N ASP A 170 11.95 14.16 9.38
CA ASP A 170 13.28 14.59 9.86
C ASP A 170 14.15 15.23 8.76
N THR A 171 13.70 15.19 7.49
CA THR A 171 14.49 15.69 6.34
C THR A 171 14.15 17.11 5.90
N GLY A 172 13.14 17.75 6.50
CA GLY A 172 12.68 19.10 6.15
C GLY A 172 11.88 19.15 4.82
N GLY A 173 11.18 20.27 4.60
CA GLY A 173 10.44 20.54 3.35
C GLY A 173 9.06 19.88 3.24
N TRP A 174 8.75 18.86 4.03
CA TRP A 174 7.46 18.19 4.00
C TRP A 174 6.30 19.12 4.40
N GLN A 175 6.54 20.07 5.30
CA GLN A 175 5.54 21.05 5.73
C GLN A 175 5.05 21.92 4.56
N ALA A 176 5.98 22.44 3.78
CA ALA A 176 5.65 23.25 2.62
C ALA A 176 4.86 22.45 1.58
N GLU A 177 5.24 21.19 1.36
CA GLU A 177 4.55 20.29 0.42
C GLU A 177 3.13 19.93 0.90
N VAL A 178 2.94 19.67 2.21
CA VAL A 178 1.62 19.43 2.82
C VAL A 178 0.72 20.64 2.61
N LEU A 179 1.20 21.84 2.93
CA LEU A 179 0.42 23.06 2.79
C LEU A 179 0.12 23.40 1.32
N HIS A 180 1.08 23.20 0.43
CA HIS A 180 0.90 23.39 -1.01
C HIS A 180 -0.18 22.46 -1.56
N ARG A 181 -0.09 21.16 -1.30
CA ARG A 181 -1.08 20.18 -1.79
C ARG A 181 -2.47 20.41 -1.21
N LEU A 182 -2.56 20.78 0.07
CA LEU A 182 -3.85 21.13 0.67
C LEU A 182 -4.41 22.41 0.05
N HIS A 183 -3.54 23.38 -0.30
CA HIS A 183 -3.97 24.62 -0.96
C HIS A 183 -4.56 24.34 -2.34
N GLU A 184 -3.87 23.56 -3.14
CA GLU A 184 -4.25 23.24 -4.53
C GLU A 184 -5.53 22.37 -4.61
N ASN A 185 -5.68 21.40 -3.71
CA ASN A 185 -6.71 20.38 -3.84
C ASN A 185 -7.89 20.53 -2.85
N GLY A 186 -7.79 21.43 -1.85
CA GLY A 186 -8.81 21.59 -0.80
C GLY A 186 -8.88 20.42 0.19
N ARG A 187 -8.53 19.22 -0.25
CA ARG A 187 -8.48 17.98 0.55
C ARG A 187 -7.15 17.27 0.31
N LEU A 188 -6.56 16.75 1.39
CA LEU A 188 -5.28 16.05 1.35
C LEU A 188 -5.33 14.79 2.20
N PHE A 189 -4.95 13.65 1.62
CA PHE A 189 -4.70 12.42 2.36
C PHE A 189 -3.20 12.25 2.60
N LEU A 190 -2.86 11.88 3.83
CA LEU A 190 -1.48 11.71 4.28
C LEU A 190 -1.23 10.30 4.81
N LEU A 191 -0.16 9.66 4.31
CA LEU A 191 0.43 8.51 4.97
C LEU A 191 1.45 8.98 5.99
N VAL A 192 1.34 8.48 7.20
CA VAL A 192 2.18 8.83 8.36
C VAL A 192 2.82 7.59 8.98
N SER A 193 3.93 7.77 9.70
CA SER A 193 4.64 6.66 10.34
C SER A 193 4.00 6.21 11.65
N GLY A 194 3.38 7.12 12.40
CA GLY A 194 2.82 6.85 13.73
C GLY A 194 2.41 8.12 14.46
N ALA A 195 2.30 8.02 15.77
CA ALA A 195 1.85 9.12 16.65
C ALA A 195 2.72 10.37 16.54
N GLU A 196 4.03 10.22 16.36
CA GLU A 196 4.93 11.37 16.23
C GLU A 196 4.60 12.25 15.01
N ASP A 197 4.29 11.65 13.88
CA ASP A 197 3.89 12.41 12.69
C ASP A 197 2.56 13.15 12.92
N ILE A 198 1.62 12.54 13.67
CA ILE A 198 0.37 13.21 14.08
C ILE A 198 0.68 14.44 14.94
N ARG A 199 1.60 14.34 15.91
CA ARG A 199 2.03 15.48 16.74
C ARG A 199 2.66 16.60 15.91
N LYS A 200 3.51 16.24 14.93
CA LYS A 200 4.13 17.19 14.00
C LYS A 200 3.10 17.90 13.10
N LEU A 201 2.05 17.18 12.66
CA LEU A 201 0.92 17.78 11.94
C LEU A 201 0.15 18.75 12.86
N GLY A 202 -0.12 18.39 14.11
CA GLY A 202 -0.75 19.29 15.08
C GLY A 202 0.05 20.58 15.29
N ALA A 203 1.39 20.52 15.30
CA ALA A 203 2.24 21.70 15.36
C ALA A 203 2.18 22.54 14.07
N LEU A 204 2.12 21.89 12.90
CA LEU A 204 2.02 22.59 11.61
C LEU A 204 0.72 23.35 11.43
N PHE A 205 -0.37 22.87 12.02
CA PHE A 205 -1.71 23.45 11.89
C PHE A 205 -2.17 24.27 13.09
N SER A 206 -1.31 24.52 14.12
CA SER A 206 -1.66 25.24 15.35
C SER A 206 -2.24 26.64 15.12
N ASP A 207 -1.73 27.36 14.12
CA ASP A 207 -2.13 28.73 13.79
C ASP A 207 -3.04 28.82 12.54
N LYS A 208 -3.58 27.68 12.09
CA LYS A 208 -4.40 27.58 10.88
C LYS A 208 -5.85 27.30 11.24
N GLU A 209 -6.58 28.36 11.45
CA GLU A 209 -8.04 28.33 11.52
C GLU A 209 -8.58 27.83 10.17
N ASN A 210 -9.62 27.08 10.08
CA ASN A 210 -10.28 26.57 8.87
C ASN A 210 -9.68 25.30 8.25
N CYS A 211 -9.03 24.44 9.03
CA CYS A 211 -8.67 23.10 8.58
C CYS A 211 -9.24 22.04 9.52
N ARG A 212 -9.94 21.06 8.95
CA ARG A 212 -10.43 19.88 9.65
C ARG A 212 -9.44 18.75 9.50
N ILE A 213 -8.95 18.22 10.61
CA ILE A 213 -8.03 17.08 10.63
C ILE A 213 -8.81 15.84 11.06
N THR A 214 -8.97 14.89 10.16
CA THR A 214 -9.59 13.59 10.44
C THR A 214 -8.50 12.53 10.46
N VAL A 215 -8.43 11.78 11.54
CA VAL A 215 -7.41 10.75 11.78
C VAL A 215 -8.06 9.38 11.79
N GLY A 216 -7.67 8.52 10.88
CA GLY A 216 -7.99 7.09 10.88
C GLY A 216 -6.90 6.31 11.62
N TYR A 217 -7.29 5.63 12.69
CA TYR A 217 -6.43 4.75 13.47
C TYR A 217 -6.80 3.31 13.24
N GLN A 218 -5.81 2.46 12.93
CA GLN A 218 -5.98 1.02 12.76
C GLN A 218 -7.15 0.65 11.82
N LEU A 219 -7.31 1.41 10.72
CA LEU A 219 -8.40 1.16 9.76
C LEU A 219 -8.37 -0.28 9.27
N SER A 220 -9.53 -0.90 9.14
CA SER A 220 -9.78 -2.31 8.87
C SER A 220 -9.57 -3.30 10.03
N TYR A 221 -8.93 -2.89 11.11
CA TYR A 221 -8.77 -3.76 12.28
C TYR A 221 -9.95 -3.61 13.25
N PRO A 222 -10.21 -4.61 14.13
CA PRO A 222 -11.32 -4.55 15.10
C PRO A 222 -11.32 -3.31 16.01
N GLN A 223 -10.12 -2.75 16.28
CA GLN A 223 -9.94 -1.56 17.11
C GLN A 223 -9.92 -0.25 16.32
N GLN A 224 -10.37 -0.27 15.05
CA GLN A 224 -10.37 0.93 14.21
C GLN A 224 -11.12 2.10 14.87
N LYS A 225 -10.59 3.29 14.67
CA LYS A 225 -11.22 4.55 15.09
C LYS A 225 -11.09 5.59 14.00
N LEU A 226 -12.13 6.38 13.85
CA LEU A 226 -12.14 7.59 13.03
C LEU A 226 -12.36 8.77 13.96
N MET A 227 -11.43 9.71 14.01
CA MET A 227 -11.42 10.82 14.97
C MET A 227 -11.22 12.13 14.23
N VAL A 228 -12.02 13.13 14.55
CA VAL A 228 -11.76 14.51 14.17
C VAL A 228 -11.01 15.16 15.32
N LEU A 229 -9.78 15.61 15.07
CA LEU A 229 -8.92 16.16 16.08
C LEU A 229 -8.63 17.64 15.81
N THR A 230 -8.58 18.43 16.88
CA THR A 230 -7.99 19.77 16.85
C THR A 230 -6.45 19.66 16.74
N PRO A 231 -5.74 20.73 16.30
CA PRO A 231 -4.28 20.73 16.33
C PRO A 231 -3.69 20.43 17.70
N GLU A 232 -4.34 20.89 18.78
CA GLU A 232 -3.94 20.62 20.17
C GLU A 232 -4.06 19.14 20.49
N ALA A 233 -5.21 18.52 20.18
CA ALA A 233 -5.43 17.08 20.38
C ALA A 233 -4.46 16.23 19.55
N CYS A 234 -4.10 16.67 18.34
CA CYS A 234 -3.05 16.00 17.55
C CYS A 234 -1.70 16.00 18.29
N ARG A 235 -1.32 17.13 18.93
CA ARG A 235 -0.05 17.24 19.68
C ARG A 235 0.00 16.34 20.92
N GLU A 236 -1.15 15.97 21.46
CA GLU A 236 -1.29 15.10 22.63
C GLU A 236 -1.43 13.60 22.25
N THR A 237 -1.30 13.25 20.97
CA THR A 237 -1.41 11.85 20.53
C THR A 237 -0.23 11.03 21.05
N GLU A 238 -0.51 10.05 21.90
CA GLU A 238 0.50 9.15 22.51
C GLU A 238 0.40 7.72 21.97
N GLN A 239 -0.80 7.28 21.56
CA GLN A 239 -1.06 5.91 21.16
C GLN A 239 -0.29 5.54 19.90
N GLU A 240 0.60 4.57 19.99
CA GLU A 240 1.30 4.03 18.82
C GLU A 240 0.40 3.14 17.97
N GLY A 241 0.62 3.13 16.66
CA GLY A 241 -0.17 2.32 15.73
C GLY A 241 -0.10 2.77 14.28
N LEU A 242 -0.97 2.20 13.47
CA LEU A 242 -1.10 2.56 12.05
C LEU A 242 -2.10 3.71 11.91
N TYR A 243 -1.65 4.77 11.29
CA TYR A 243 -2.46 5.97 11.07
C TYR A 243 -2.53 6.33 9.59
N VAL A 244 -3.65 6.94 9.22
CA VAL A 244 -3.84 7.69 7.98
C VAL A 244 -4.58 8.96 8.32
N VAL A 245 -4.22 10.07 7.69
CA VAL A 245 -4.81 11.38 7.99
C VAL A 245 -5.45 11.94 6.74
N MET A 246 -6.62 12.55 6.93
CA MET A 246 -7.26 13.40 5.93
C MET A 246 -7.34 14.81 6.50
N ILE A 247 -6.91 15.80 5.73
CA ILE A 247 -7.02 17.22 6.06
C ILE A 247 -7.87 17.88 4.99
N GLU A 248 -8.85 18.66 5.43
CA GLU A 248 -9.75 19.41 4.56
C GLU A 248 -9.72 20.88 4.94
N LYS A 249 -9.75 21.76 3.94
CA LYS A 249 -10.10 23.15 4.18
C LYS A 249 -11.58 23.23 4.53
N GLU A 250 -11.90 23.85 5.65
CA GLU A 250 -13.28 24.23 5.93
C GLU A 250 -13.63 25.46 5.10
N GLU A 251 -14.61 25.33 4.20
CA GLU A 251 -15.20 26.49 3.53
C GLU A 251 -15.82 27.39 4.60
N GLN A 252 -15.40 28.64 4.65
CA GLN A 252 -16.00 29.61 5.56
C GLN A 252 -17.51 29.62 5.32
N LYS A 253 -18.31 29.53 6.38
CA LYS A 253 -19.78 29.61 6.38
C LYS A 253 -20.39 30.90 5.75
N ALA A 254 -19.56 31.73 5.12
CA ALA A 254 -19.96 32.94 4.42
C ALA A 254 -20.98 32.70 3.30
N ASN A 255 -21.08 31.48 2.75
CA ASN A 255 -22.05 31.19 1.70
C ASN A 255 -23.44 30.80 2.22
N GLU A 256 -23.56 30.27 3.44
CA GLU A 256 -24.89 29.95 4.02
C GLU A 256 -25.61 31.21 4.49
N GLU A 257 -24.90 32.15 5.12
CA GLU A 257 -25.49 33.43 5.51
C GLU A 257 -25.86 34.31 4.30
N CYS A 258 -25.08 34.28 3.22
CA CYS A 258 -25.41 35.00 1.99
C CYS A 258 -26.63 34.38 1.28
N ALA A 259 -26.75 33.05 1.29
CA ALA A 259 -27.91 32.34 0.72
C ALA A 259 -29.19 32.55 1.56
N GLU A 260 -29.09 32.60 2.89
CA GLU A 260 -30.22 32.93 3.76
C GLU A 260 -30.61 34.41 3.69
N GLN A 261 -29.66 35.31 3.58
CA GLN A 261 -29.99 36.74 3.38
C GLN A 261 -30.56 37.00 1.99
N GLY A 262 -30.15 36.29 0.95
CA GLY A 262 -30.76 36.34 -0.38
C GLY A 262 -32.21 35.88 -0.36
N LYS A 263 -32.48 34.75 0.30
CA LYS A 263 -33.86 34.23 0.44
C LYS A 263 -34.77 35.14 1.27
N ARG A 264 -34.28 35.80 2.32
CA ARG A 264 -35.02 36.77 3.10
C ARG A 264 -35.40 38.02 2.27
N ARG A 265 -34.47 38.53 1.46
CA ARG A 265 -34.72 39.66 0.56
C ARG A 265 -35.73 39.34 -0.54
N GLU A 266 -35.73 38.12 -1.07
CA GLU A 266 -36.72 37.69 -2.07
C GLU A 266 -38.11 37.51 -1.46
N GLN A 267 -38.25 37.13 -0.17
CA GLN A 267 -39.51 37.02 0.52
C GLN A 267 -40.07 38.42 0.89
N GLU A 268 -39.21 39.37 1.29
CA GLU A 268 -39.66 40.76 1.60
C GLU A 268 -40.12 41.52 0.34
N THR A 269 -39.62 41.19 -0.83
CA THR A 269 -40.04 41.83 -2.11
C THR A 269 -41.36 41.27 -2.66
N GLN A 270 -41.85 40.13 -2.16
CA GLN A 270 -43.13 39.53 -2.56
C GLN A 270 -44.31 39.91 -1.64
N GLU A 271 -44.10 40.59 -0.52
CA GLU A 271 -45.14 41.00 0.45
C GLU A 271 -45.53 42.49 0.36
N GLU A 272 -45.05 43.27 -0.62
CA GLU A 272 -45.64 44.62 -0.79
C GLU A 272 -47.05 44.52 -1.40
N PRO A 273 -48.10 44.91 -0.64
CA PRO A 273 -49.46 44.90 -1.17
C PRO A 273 -49.62 46.04 -2.16
N ALA A 274 -50.07 45.73 -3.36
CA ALA A 274 -50.55 46.71 -4.33
C ALA A 274 -51.69 47.52 -3.69
N THR A 275 -51.38 48.74 -3.24
CA THR A 275 -52.37 49.72 -2.83
C THR A 275 -52.71 50.58 -4.02
N LEU A 276 -53.97 50.51 -4.43
CA LEU A 276 -54.66 51.39 -5.38
C LEU A 276 -54.84 52.80 -4.78
#